data_b60ee37fbb12ca34eb1db47393efa214
#
_entry.id   b60ee37fbb12ca34eb1db47393efa214
#
_cell.length_a   1.000
_cell.length_b   1.000
_cell.length_c   1.000
_cell.angle_alpha   90.00
_cell.angle_beta   90.00
_cell.angle_gamma   90.00
#
_symmetry.space_group_name_H-M   'P 1'
#
loop_
_entity.id
_entity.type
_entity.pdbx_description
1 polymer ?
#
loop_
_entity_poly.entity_id
_entity_poly.type
_entity_poly.pdbx_seq_one_letter_code
_entity_poly.pdbx_strand_id
1 'polypeptide(L)'
;VSFSVCILGSGAALPTGKRNPTAQYVECNNRHILIDCGEGTQLQLRKYGIKLQRITHILISHLHGDHFFGLPGLISTMHLLGRTRGLTVYGPPQLQQLITSFIEAGGHKLCFDVQFIALENNSIQTIFEDRLIEIKSFALKHRIPTWGYRIEEKQKQRHLIPDAIKEANLLLEDLPKLKAGLDLIKNGKTLKNERFTKAPSPSLQYVYCTDTKPWTGYEQAIENAHLMYHEATFTEQHASRAKQTYHSTAKQAAEMAQKMKVKHLIIGHFSSRYESSEQHLIEAKAHFEQVIAAEDGQWIDLEKLPYF
;
A
#
# COMPACT_ATOMS: atom_id res chain seq x y z
N VAL A 1 -12.05 9.14 -8.89
CA VAL A 1 -11.60 7.90 -8.23
C VAL A 1 -10.09 8.03 -8.12
N SER A 2 -9.52 8.10 -6.92
CA SER A 2 -8.08 8.33 -6.73
C SER A 2 -7.40 7.08 -6.19
N PHE A 3 -6.23 6.77 -6.73
CA PHE A 3 -5.30 5.85 -6.10
C PHE A 3 -4.01 6.61 -5.81
N SER A 4 -3.80 6.97 -4.56
CA SER A 4 -2.65 7.78 -4.14
C SER A 4 -2.03 7.25 -2.85
N VAL A 5 -0.74 7.52 -2.69
CA VAL A 5 0.05 7.18 -1.51
C VAL A 5 0.66 8.46 -0.95
N CYS A 6 0.56 8.67 0.36
CA CYS A 6 1.28 9.71 1.09
C CYS A 6 2.32 9.05 2.01
N ILE A 7 3.57 9.41 1.84
CA ILE A 7 4.64 8.99 2.74
C ILE A 7 4.55 9.84 4.02
N LEU A 8 4.27 9.21 5.16
CA LEU A 8 4.17 9.90 6.46
C LEU A 8 5.49 9.83 7.23
N GLY A 9 6.27 8.78 6.98
CA GLY A 9 7.57 8.59 7.58
C GLY A 9 8.46 7.72 6.68
N SER A 10 9.66 8.20 6.39
CA SER A 10 10.62 7.61 5.46
C SER A 10 11.90 7.12 6.15
N GLY A 11 12.00 7.28 7.47
CA GLY A 11 13.17 6.91 8.29
C GLY A 11 13.07 5.51 8.87
N ALA A 12 14.25 4.89 9.10
CA ALA A 12 14.44 3.60 9.72
C ALA A 12 14.83 3.72 11.20
N ALA A 13 14.27 2.89 12.05
CA ALA A 13 14.59 2.65 13.45
C ALA A 13 14.43 3.87 14.38
N LEU A 14 15.09 4.99 14.09
CA LEU A 14 15.14 6.15 14.97
C LEU A 14 14.39 7.35 14.36
N PRO A 15 13.51 8.01 15.11
CA PRO A 15 13.00 9.31 14.69
C PRO A 15 14.16 10.32 14.61
N THR A 16 14.18 11.12 13.57
CA THR A 16 15.17 12.19 13.40
C THR A 16 14.46 13.52 13.20
N GLY A 17 15.18 14.64 13.27
CA GLY A 17 14.60 15.95 12.96
C GLY A 17 14.17 16.11 11.49
N LYS A 18 14.59 15.18 10.61
CA LYS A 18 14.31 15.24 9.16
C LYS A 18 13.34 14.17 8.68
N ARG A 19 13.30 13.00 9.33
CA ARG A 19 12.50 11.84 8.92
C ARG A 19 11.80 11.24 10.12
N ASN A 20 10.51 10.99 9.96
CA ASN A 20 9.70 10.29 10.95
C ASN A 20 9.79 8.77 10.76
N PRO A 21 9.49 7.97 11.81
CA PRO A 21 9.36 6.53 11.73
C PRO A 21 8.34 6.09 10.69
N THR A 22 8.45 4.86 10.25
CA THR A 22 7.74 4.31 9.11
C THR A 22 6.21 4.40 9.24
N ALA A 23 5.60 5.07 8.30
CA ALA A 23 4.16 5.06 8.10
C ALA A 23 3.81 5.56 6.70
N GLN A 24 2.75 5.01 6.10
CA GLN A 24 2.21 5.45 4.82
C GLN A 24 0.69 5.47 4.86
N TYR A 25 0.10 6.46 4.24
CA TYR A 25 -1.34 6.52 4.03
C TYR A 25 -1.66 6.25 2.57
N VAL A 26 -2.61 5.35 2.34
CA VAL A 26 -3.07 4.98 0.99
C VAL A 26 -4.54 5.30 0.86
N GLU A 27 -4.89 6.03 -0.18
CA GLU A 27 -6.26 6.21 -0.63
C GLU A 27 -6.46 5.48 -1.95
N CYS A 28 -7.34 4.48 -1.96
CA CYS A 28 -7.68 3.70 -3.15
C CYS A 28 -9.20 3.56 -3.26
N ASN A 29 -9.79 4.13 -4.31
CA ASN A 29 -11.23 4.06 -4.54
C ASN A 29 -12.07 4.43 -3.30
N ASN A 30 -11.71 5.52 -2.62
CA ASN A 30 -12.32 6.01 -1.37
C ASN A 30 -12.21 5.03 -0.17
N ARG A 31 -11.23 4.11 -0.21
CA ARG A 31 -10.78 3.33 0.96
C ARG A 31 -9.53 3.99 1.49
N HIS A 32 -9.50 4.17 2.80
CA HIS A 32 -8.46 4.89 3.52
C HIS A 32 -7.72 3.90 4.40
N ILE A 33 -6.48 3.61 4.02
CA ILE A 33 -5.65 2.56 4.57
C ILE A 33 -4.39 3.22 5.16
N LEU A 34 -4.01 2.82 6.35
CA LEU A 34 -2.71 3.16 6.94
C LEU A 34 -1.83 1.92 6.90
N ILE A 35 -0.62 2.05 6.37
CA ILE A 35 0.39 0.98 6.39
C ILE A 35 1.48 1.41 7.34
N ASP A 36 1.71 0.61 8.36
CA ASP A 36 2.52 0.90 9.53
C ASP A 36 2.09 2.17 10.29
N CYS A 37 2.49 2.27 11.53
CA CYS A 37 2.12 3.34 12.41
C CYS A 37 3.25 3.58 13.43
N GLY A 38 4.39 4.04 12.95
CA GLY A 38 5.52 4.41 13.80
C GLY A 38 5.18 5.58 14.73
N GLU A 39 6.05 5.86 15.68
CA GLU A 39 5.88 6.97 16.62
C GLU A 39 5.65 8.30 15.88
N GLY A 40 4.71 9.10 16.33
CA GLY A 40 4.40 10.40 15.73
C GLY A 40 3.51 10.35 14.47
N THR A 41 3.10 9.17 13.97
CA THR A 41 2.24 9.04 12.79
C THR A 41 0.98 9.90 12.87
N GLN A 42 0.31 9.99 14.02
CA GLN A 42 -0.87 10.83 14.17
C GLN A 42 -0.59 12.32 13.97
N LEU A 43 0.60 12.80 14.31
CA LEU A 43 1.02 14.18 14.06
C LEU A 43 1.22 14.42 12.57
N GLN A 44 1.84 13.47 11.87
CA GLN A 44 2.05 13.52 10.42
C GLN A 44 0.71 13.49 9.66
N LEU A 45 -0.23 12.61 10.05
CA LEU A 45 -1.58 12.59 9.46
C LEU A 45 -2.26 13.97 9.58
N ARG A 46 -2.17 14.61 10.75
CA ARG A 46 -2.73 15.95 10.96
C ARG A 46 -2.00 17.02 10.16
N LYS A 47 -0.66 16.97 10.14
CA LYS A 47 0.20 17.93 9.41
C LYS A 47 -0.13 17.94 7.91
N TYR A 48 -0.42 16.77 7.34
CA TYR A 48 -0.74 16.65 5.90
C TYR A 48 -2.25 16.63 5.61
N GLY A 49 -3.09 17.04 6.57
CA GLY A 49 -4.53 17.22 6.37
C GLY A 49 -5.32 15.93 6.22
N ILE A 50 -4.74 14.78 6.59
CA ILE A 50 -5.40 13.47 6.49
C ILE A 50 -6.33 13.28 7.70
N LYS A 51 -7.61 13.02 7.42
CA LYS A 51 -8.63 12.86 8.44
C LYS A 51 -8.54 11.48 9.08
N LEU A 52 -8.09 11.39 10.34
CA LEU A 52 -7.94 10.15 11.11
C LEU A 52 -9.21 9.28 11.07
N GLN A 53 -10.38 9.92 11.17
CA GLN A 53 -11.67 9.23 11.23
C GLN A 53 -12.06 8.53 9.90
N ARG A 54 -11.40 8.86 8.79
CA ARG A 54 -11.64 8.18 7.50
C ARG A 54 -10.88 6.85 7.39
N ILE A 55 -9.79 6.66 8.13
CA ILE A 55 -9.00 5.42 8.11
C ILE A 55 -9.85 4.27 8.62
N THR A 56 -9.97 3.21 7.83
CA THR A 56 -10.79 2.03 8.16
C THR A 56 -9.98 0.74 8.29
N HIS A 57 -8.79 0.72 7.69
CA HIS A 57 -7.87 -0.41 7.72
C HIS A 57 -6.48 0.06 8.12
N ILE A 58 -5.84 -0.64 9.04
CA ILE A 58 -4.44 -0.42 9.42
C ILE A 58 -3.71 -1.73 9.19
N LEU A 59 -2.60 -1.68 8.46
CA LEU A 59 -1.80 -2.83 8.09
C LEU A 59 -0.44 -2.70 8.79
N ILE A 60 -0.14 -3.52 9.78
CA ILE A 60 1.14 -3.50 10.51
C ILE A 60 2.04 -4.60 9.99
N SER A 61 3.16 -4.22 9.42
CA SER A 61 4.11 -5.15 8.80
C SER A 61 4.78 -6.08 9.81
N HIS A 62 5.25 -5.53 10.93
CA HIS A 62 5.91 -6.28 12.00
C HIS A 62 5.99 -5.47 13.31
N LEU A 63 6.57 -6.06 14.38
CA LEU A 63 6.55 -5.49 15.72
C LEU A 63 7.86 -4.81 16.14
N HIS A 64 8.65 -4.24 15.21
CA HIS A 64 9.66 -3.26 15.59
C HIS A 64 8.99 -1.91 15.88
N GLY A 65 9.50 -1.18 16.87
CA GLY A 65 8.84 0.01 17.41
C GLY A 65 8.57 1.10 16.37
N ASP A 66 9.48 1.30 15.45
CA ASP A 66 9.36 2.27 14.36
C ASP A 66 8.24 1.95 13.33
N HIS A 67 7.56 0.80 13.48
CA HIS A 67 6.44 0.40 12.64
C HIS A 67 5.09 0.37 13.37
N PHE A 68 5.03 0.38 14.72
CA PHE A 68 3.74 0.29 15.41
C PHE A 68 3.59 1.09 16.71
N PHE A 69 4.63 1.72 17.25
CA PHE A 69 4.54 2.45 18.54
C PHE A 69 3.57 3.64 18.50
N GLY A 70 3.24 4.18 17.34
CA GLY A 70 2.21 5.20 17.19
C GLY A 70 0.78 4.69 17.26
N LEU A 71 0.56 3.37 17.12
CA LEU A 71 -0.77 2.78 16.98
C LEU A 71 -1.64 2.95 18.25
N PRO A 72 -1.15 2.71 19.49
CA PRO A 72 -1.95 2.93 20.70
C PRO A 72 -2.42 4.38 20.81
N GLY A 73 -1.52 5.34 20.56
CA GLY A 73 -1.84 6.77 20.59
C GLY A 73 -2.84 7.18 19.50
N LEU A 74 -2.75 6.62 18.31
CA LEU A 74 -3.70 6.87 17.23
C LEU A 74 -5.09 6.36 17.57
N ILE A 75 -5.23 5.13 18.08
CA ILE A 75 -6.51 4.53 18.49
C ILE A 75 -7.14 5.34 19.63
N SER A 76 -6.34 5.73 20.64
CA SER A 76 -6.79 6.57 21.73
C SER A 76 -7.29 7.94 21.23
N THR A 77 -6.58 8.56 20.29
CA THR A 77 -7.01 9.83 19.68
C THR A 77 -8.30 9.67 18.88
N MET A 78 -8.47 8.58 18.13
CA MET A 78 -9.72 8.28 17.42
C MET A 78 -10.90 8.15 18.38
N HIS A 79 -10.70 7.51 19.55
CA HIS A 79 -11.69 7.42 20.63
C HIS A 79 -12.06 8.78 21.17
N LEU A 80 -11.09 9.60 21.57
CA LEU A 80 -11.31 10.94 22.11
C LEU A 80 -12.01 11.89 21.13
N LEU A 81 -11.84 11.68 19.84
CA LEU A 81 -12.53 12.40 18.77
C LEU A 81 -13.93 11.85 18.47
N GLY A 82 -14.46 10.92 19.28
CA GLY A 82 -15.81 10.38 19.15
C GLY A 82 -16.03 9.48 17.95
N ARG A 83 -15.05 8.67 17.57
CA ARG A 83 -15.20 7.70 16.49
C ARG A 83 -16.34 6.73 16.79
N THR A 84 -17.21 6.49 15.82
CA THR A 84 -18.28 5.48 15.90
C THR A 84 -18.11 4.34 14.89
N ARG A 85 -17.30 4.59 13.85
CA ARG A 85 -17.05 3.60 12.77
C ARG A 85 -16.02 2.58 13.24
N GLY A 86 -16.25 1.30 12.98
CA GLY A 86 -15.28 0.23 13.25
C GLY A 86 -13.92 0.45 12.57
N LEU A 87 -12.88 -0.13 13.14
CA LEU A 87 -11.51 -0.13 12.63
C LEU A 87 -11.02 -1.56 12.53
N THR A 88 -10.45 -1.95 11.41
CA THR A 88 -9.81 -3.26 11.24
C THR A 88 -8.30 -3.08 11.21
N VAL A 89 -7.59 -3.84 12.04
CA VAL A 89 -6.13 -3.83 12.16
C VAL A 89 -5.60 -5.22 11.80
N TYR A 90 -4.74 -5.28 10.80
CA TYR A 90 -4.06 -6.50 10.35
C TYR A 90 -2.61 -6.45 10.83
N GLY A 91 -2.06 -7.56 11.26
CA GLY A 91 -0.66 -7.61 11.67
C GLY A 91 -0.26 -8.91 12.36
N PRO A 92 0.94 -8.97 12.95
CA PRO A 92 1.41 -10.14 13.68
C PRO A 92 0.45 -10.57 14.79
N PRO A 93 0.38 -11.89 15.13
CA PRO A 93 -0.57 -12.42 16.12
C PRO A 93 -0.52 -11.72 17.49
N GLN A 94 0.67 -11.31 17.92
CA GLN A 94 0.87 -10.65 19.23
C GLN A 94 0.35 -9.21 19.28
N LEU A 95 0.08 -8.60 18.13
CA LEU A 95 -0.31 -7.18 18.04
C LEU A 95 -1.58 -6.87 18.85
N GLN A 96 -2.60 -7.73 18.74
CA GLN A 96 -3.86 -7.57 19.49
C GLN A 96 -3.61 -7.46 21.00
N GLN A 97 -2.87 -8.42 21.56
CA GLN A 97 -2.60 -8.44 23.01
C GLN A 97 -1.87 -7.19 23.45
N LEU A 98 -0.84 -6.76 22.71
CA LEU A 98 -0.08 -5.55 23.03
C LEU A 98 -0.97 -4.31 23.04
N ILE A 99 -1.72 -4.07 21.97
CA ILE A 99 -2.56 -2.88 21.85
C ILE A 99 -3.70 -2.89 22.88
N THR A 100 -4.35 -4.03 23.11
CA THR A 100 -5.40 -4.16 24.11
C THR A 100 -4.87 -3.86 25.51
N SER A 101 -3.69 -4.37 25.86
CA SER A 101 -3.07 -4.09 27.17
C SER A 101 -2.78 -2.59 27.38
N PHE A 102 -2.33 -1.87 26.35
CA PHE A 102 -2.13 -0.42 26.44
C PHE A 102 -3.44 0.33 26.67
N ILE A 103 -4.52 -0.05 26.00
CA ILE A 103 -5.83 0.61 26.11
C ILE A 103 -6.44 0.34 27.49
N GLU A 104 -6.41 -0.91 27.96
CA GLU A 104 -6.94 -1.34 29.25
C GLU A 104 -6.18 -0.69 30.41
N ALA A 105 -4.85 -0.61 30.34
CA ALA A 105 -4.05 0.07 31.35
C ALA A 105 -4.41 1.55 31.51
N GLY A 106 -4.92 2.20 30.46
CA GLY A 106 -5.47 3.56 30.51
C GLY A 106 -6.86 3.67 31.15
N GLY A 107 -7.49 2.55 31.54
CA GLY A 107 -8.83 2.50 32.14
C GLY A 107 -9.97 2.90 31.20
N HIS A 108 -9.73 2.91 29.88
CA HIS A 108 -10.71 3.35 28.89
C HIS A 108 -11.37 2.17 28.18
N LYS A 109 -12.69 2.28 27.99
CA LYS A 109 -13.42 1.45 27.01
C LYS A 109 -13.57 2.27 25.73
N LEU A 110 -13.12 1.75 24.61
CA LEU A 110 -13.25 2.42 23.31
C LEU A 110 -14.72 2.61 22.95
N CYS A 111 -15.06 3.76 22.34
CA CYS A 111 -16.40 4.05 21.85
C CYS A 111 -16.68 3.47 20.46
N PHE A 112 -15.77 2.69 19.91
CA PHE A 112 -15.89 1.99 18.61
C PHE A 112 -15.21 0.63 18.66
N ASP A 113 -15.62 -0.25 17.77
CA ASP A 113 -15.05 -1.60 17.66
C ASP A 113 -13.72 -1.58 16.91
N VAL A 114 -12.71 -2.28 17.49
CA VAL A 114 -11.44 -2.55 16.83
C VAL A 114 -11.33 -4.06 16.61
N GLN A 115 -11.35 -4.46 15.36
CA GLN A 115 -11.15 -5.85 14.97
C GLN A 115 -9.68 -6.08 14.64
N PHE A 116 -9.03 -7.02 15.30
CA PHE A 116 -7.68 -7.45 14.98
C PHE A 116 -7.71 -8.75 14.17
N ILE A 117 -6.97 -8.76 13.06
CA ILE A 117 -6.82 -9.94 12.19
C ILE A 117 -5.34 -10.32 12.15
N ALA A 118 -5.02 -11.46 12.74
CA ALA A 118 -3.67 -11.99 12.79
C ALA A 118 -3.23 -12.50 11.41
N LEU A 119 -2.00 -12.17 11.02
CA LEU A 119 -1.36 -12.67 9.81
C LEU A 119 -0.44 -13.83 10.20
N GLU A 120 -0.84 -15.05 9.87
CA GLU A 120 -0.13 -16.26 10.31
C GLU A 120 0.55 -17.01 9.16
N ASN A 121 0.18 -16.72 7.93
CA ASN A 121 0.59 -17.49 6.78
C ASN A 121 1.77 -16.84 6.02
N ASN A 122 2.73 -17.66 5.59
CA ASN A 122 3.88 -17.24 4.79
C ASN A 122 3.60 -17.22 3.28
N SER A 123 2.41 -17.60 2.83
CA SER A 123 1.97 -17.51 1.44
C SER A 123 1.30 -16.17 1.13
N ILE A 124 1.15 -15.85 -0.15
CA ILE A 124 0.34 -14.71 -0.58
C ILE A 124 -1.13 -15.00 -0.20
N GLN A 125 -1.73 -14.12 0.60
CA GLN A 125 -3.07 -14.28 1.11
C GLN A 125 -3.89 -13.01 0.93
N THR A 126 -5.12 -13.15 0.40
CA THR A 126 -6.11 -12.07 0.41
C THR A 126 -6.61 -11.86 1.84
N ILE A 127 -6.38 -10.66 2.39
CA ILE A 127 -6.76 -10.29 3.75
C ILE A 127 -7.99 -9.37 3.78
N PHE A 128 -8.25 -8.66 2.68
CA PHE A 128 -9.46 -7.85 2.49
C PHE A 128 -9.83 -7.82 1.00
N GLU A 129 -11.12 -7.86 0.74
CA GLU A 129 -11.67 -7.77 -0.61
C GLU A 129 -13.05 -7.13 -0.56
N ASP A 130 -13.30 -6.23 -1.48
CA ASP A 130 -14.64 -5.73 -1.78
C ASP A 130 -14.87 -5.66 -3.30
N ARG A 131 -15.91 -4.96 -3.74
CA ARG A 131 -16.21 -4.85 -5.17
C ARG A 131 -15.21 -4.04 -5.99
N LEU A 132 -14.35 -3.23 -5.36
CA LEU A 132 -13.47 -2.26 -6.05
C LEU A 132 -11.99 -2.53 -5.84
N ILE A 133 -11.60 -3.06 -4.67
CA ILE A 133 -10.20 -3.31 -4.32
C ILE A 133 -10.01 -4.68 -3.68
N GLU A 134 -8.78 -5.15 -3.73
CA GLU A 134 -8.28 -6.30 -3.00
C GLU A 134 -6.99 -5.93 -2.28
N ILE A 135 -6.80 -6.42 -1.06
CA ILE A 135 -5.56 -6.28 -0.29
C ILE A 135 -5.03 -7.68 -0.02
N LYS A 136 -3.78 -7.91 -0.41
CA LYS A 136 -3.05 -9.15 -0.14
C LYS A 136 -1.89 -8.88 0.80
N SER A 137 -1.60 -9.83 1.69
CA SER A 137 -0.36 -9.89 2.46
C SER A 137 0.55 -10.98 1.91
N PHE A 138 1.85 -10.81 2.10
CA PHE A 138 2.87 -11.79 1.73
C PHE A 138 4.08 -11.68 2.66
N ALA A 139 4.81 -12.78 2.83
CA ALA A 139 5.95 -12.80 3.75
C ALA A 139 7.14 -12.03 3.17
N LEU A 140 7.82 -11.28 4.05
CA LEU A 140 9.12 -10.66 3.83
C LEU A 140 10.20 -11.38 4.66
N LYS A 141 11.46 -11.15 4.35
CA LYS A 141 12.58 -11.84 4.99
C LYS A 141 13.34 -10.93 5.93
N HIS A 142 12.88 -10.87 7.17
CA HIS A 142 13.47 -10.07 8.24
C HIS A 142 13.84 -10.93 9.47
N ARG A 143 14.29 -10.31 10.56
CA ARG A 143 14.68 -11.00 11.81
C ARG A 143 13.51 -11.57 12.57
N ILE A 144 12.35 -10.91 12.48
CA ILE A 144 11.07 -11.34 13.05
C ILE A 144 10.06 -11.54 11.93
N PRO A 145 8.95 -12.23 12.15
CA PRO A 145 7.88 -12.37 11.16
C PRO A 145 7.45 -11.00 10.65
N THR A 146 7.53 -10.80 9.34
CA THR A 146 7.30 -9.52 8.66
C THR A 146 6.51 -9.75 7.39
N TRP A 147 5.53 -8.88 7.12
CA TRP A 147 4.68 -8.94 5.95
C TRP A 147 4.78 -7.69 5.09
N GLY A 148 4.77 -7.89 3.78
CA GLY A 148 4.49 -6.87 2.79
C GLY A 148 3.02 -6.89 2.41
N TYR A 149 2.58 -5.85 1.70
CA TYR A 149 1.19 -5.71 1.28
C TYR A 149 1.09 -5.34 -0.19
N ARG A 150 0.10 -5.92 -0.88
CA ARG A 150 -0.31 -5.53 -2.22
C ARG A 150 -1.74 -5.02 -2.18
N ILE A 151 -1.96 -3.78 -2.59
CA ILE A 151 -3.26 -3.15 -2.73
C ILE A 151 -3.51 -3.00 -4.22
N GLU A 152 -4.59 -3.59 -4.71
CA GLU A 152 -4.90 -3.57 -6.13
C GLU A 152 -6.36 -3.23 -6.40
N GLU A 153 -6.58 -2.48 -7.47
CA GLU A 153 -7.91 -2.24 -8.00
C GLU A 153 -8.41 -3.49 -8.71
N LYS A 154 -9.66 -3.86 -8.47
CA LYS A 154 -10.31 -4.89 -9.26
C LYS A 154 -10.56 -4.41 -10.69
N GLN A 155 -10.78 -5.36 -11.59
CA GLN A 155 -11.07 -5.07 -12.99
C GLN A 155 -12.24 -4.06 -13.10
N LYS A 156 -11.97 -2.94 -13.72
CA LYS A 156 -12.96 -1.88 -13.96
C LYS A 156 -13.91 -2.30 -15.07
N GLN A 157 -15.19 -1.92 -14.92
CA GLN A 157 -16.18 -2.15 -15.96
C GLN A 157 -15.89 -1.26 -17.18
N ARG A 158 -16.23 -1.74 -18.38
CA ARG A 158 -16.12 -0.97 -19.61
C ARG A 158 -17.11 0.21 -19.58
N HIS A 159 -16.72 1.32 -20.21
CA HIS A 159 -17.54 2.52 -20.32
C HIS A 159 -18.50 2.40 -21.49
N LEU A 160 -19.79 2.59 -21.24
CA LEU A 160 -20.81 2.56 -22.28
C LEU A 160 -20.67 3.79 -23.20
N ILE A 161 -20.96 3.62 -24.49
CA ILE A 161 -21.06 4.68 -25.50
C ILE A 161 -22.55 4.96 -25.72
N PRO A 162 -23.11 6.04 -25.11
CA PRO A 162 -24.56 6.26 -25.09
C PRO A 162 -25.21 6.33 -26.49
N ASP A 163 -24.54 7.02 -27.42
CA ASP A 163 -25.07 7.22 -28.78
C ASP A 163 -25.18 5.88 -29.54
N ALA A 164 -24.14 5.05 -29.47
CA ALA A 164 -24.13 3.74 -30.11
C ALA A 164 -25.24 2.81 -29.53
N ILE A 165 -25.47 2.89 -28.20
CA ILE A 165 -26.52 2.13 -27.51
C ILE A 165 -27.91 2.57 -28.01
N LYS A 166 -28.11 3.89 -28.09
CA LYS A 166 -29.37 4.49 -28.54
C LYS A 166 -29.67 4.16 -30.01
N GLU A 167 -28.69 4.33 -30.91
CA GLU A 167 -28.81 3.98 -32.34
C GLU A 167 -29.19 2.50 -32.56
N ALA A 168 -28.64 1.60 -31.75
CA ALA A 168 -28.91 0.16 -31.82
C ALA A 168 -30.19 -0.27 -31.06
N ASN A 169 -30.91 0.65 -30.44
CA ASN A 169 -32.09 0.38 -29.62
C ASN A 169 -31.84 -0.73 -28.58
N LEU A 170 -30.67 -0.67 -27.88
CA LEU A 170 -30.33 -1.65 -26.86
C LEU A 170 -31.12 -1.40 -25.58
N LEU A 171 -31.54 -2.48 -24.92
CA LEU A 171 -32.33 -2.44 -23.70
C LEU A 171 -31.48 -2.31 -22.46
N LEU A 172 -32.08 -1.87 -21.34
CA LEU A 172 -31.34 -1.76 -20.05
C LEU A 172 -30.77 -3.10 -19.59
N GLU A 173 -31.42 -4.22 -19.91
CA GLU A 173 -30.94 -5.58 -19.59
C GLU A 173 -29.66 -6.00 -20.35
N ASP A 174 -29.33 -5.33 -21.46
CA ASP A 174 -28.13 -5.57 -22.24
C ASP A 174 -26.87 -4.90 -21.62
N LEU A 175 -27.08 -3.79 -20.88
CA LEU A 175 -26.02 -2.93 -20.40
C LEU A 175 -25.03 -3.63 -19.43
N PRO A 176 -25.50 -4.49 -18.49
CA PRO A 176 -24.58 -5.24 -17.64
C PRO A 176 -23.62 -6.16 -18.42
N LYS A 177 -24.12 -6.81 -19.48
CA LYS A 177 -23.29 -7.66 -20.36
C LYS A 177 -22.25 -6.84 -21.10
N LEU A 178 -22.64 -5.69 -21.64
CA LEU A 178 -21.73 -4.78 -22.31
C LEU A 178 -20.65 -4.25 -21.35
N LYS A 179 -21.01 -3.85 -20.13
CA LYS A 179 -20.07 -3.42 -19.10
C LYS A 179 -19.09 -4.52 -18.68
N ALA A 180 -19.52 -5.78 -18.75
CA ALA A 180 -18.67 -6.95 -18.50
C ALA A 180 -17.77 -7.32 -19.68
N GLY A 181 -17.85 -6.63 -20.83
CA GLY A 181 -17.05 -6.90 -22.01
C GLY A 181 -17.61 -7.98 -22.93
N LEU A 182 -18.84 -8.44 -22.72
CA LEU A 182 -19.46 -9.49 -23.50
C LEU A 182 -20.10 -8.95 -24.78
N ASP A 183 -20.01 -9.69 -25.87
CA ASP A 183 -20.78 -9.46 -27.10
C ASP A 183 -22.27 -9.74 -26.84
N LEU A 184 -23.15 -9.06 -27.54
CA LEU A 184 -24.61 -9.32 -27.50
C LEU A 184 -25.05 -10.13 -28.72
N ILE A 185 -26.04 -11.02 -28.54
CA ILE A 185 -26.68 -11.73 -29.62
C ILE A 185 -28.12 -11.20 -29.71
N LYS A 186 -28.46 -10.54 -30.82
CA LYS A 186 -29.80 -10.03 -31.10
C LYS A 186 -30.23 -10.41 -32.52
N ASN A 187 -31.44 -10.98 -32.64
CA ASN A 187 -32.01 -11.40 -33.92
C ASN A 187 -31.06 -12.26 -34.76
N GLY A 188 -30.35 -13.20 -34.11
CA GLY A 188 -29.35 -14.08 -34.75
C GLY A 188 -28.06 -13.39 -35.20
N LYS A 189 -27.88 -12.11 -34.91
CA LYS A 189 -26.64 -11.36 -35.22
C LYS A 189 -25.83 -11.08 -33.95
N THR A 190 -24.54 -11.28 -34.06
CA THR A 190 -23.58 -10.91 -33.00
C THR A 190 -23.22 -9.44 -33.09
N LEU A 191 -23.56 -8.68 -32.06
CA LEU A 191 -23.19 -7.29 -31.91
C LEU A 191 -21.91 -7.22 -31.04
N LYS A 192 -20.80 -6.78 -31.64
CA LYS A 192 -19.50 -6.71 -30.98
C LYS A 192 -19.49 -5.67 -29.89
N ASN A 193 -19.01 -6.03 -28.71
CA ASN A 193 -18.95 -5.18 -27.51
C ASN A 193 -18.23 -3.85 -27.77
N GLU A 194 -17.11 -3.88 -28.51
CA GLU A 194 -16.27 -2.72 -28.82
C GLU A 194 -17.00 -1.59 -29.55
N ARG A 195 -18.10 -1.90 -30.26
CA ARG A 195 -18.96 -0.89 -30.86
C ARG A 195 -19.70 -0.04 -29.82
N PHE A 196 -20.01 -0.61 -28.67
CA PHE A 196 -20.90 -0.04 -27.66
C PHE A 196 -20.16 0.40 -26.39
N THR A 197 -18.87 0.06 -26.28
CA THR A 197 -18.10 0.35 -25.08
C THR A 197 -16.68 0.79 -25.39
N LYS A 198 -16.10 1.57 -24.46
CA LYS A 198 -14.67 1.88 -24.42
C LYS A 198 -14.02 1.06 -23.32
N ALA A 199 -12.78 0.61 -23.53
CA ALA A 199 -11.99 -0.05 -22.48
C ALA A 199 -11.84 0.90 -21.29
N PRO A 200 -11.89 0.41 -20.04
CA PRO A 200 -11.57 1.21 -18.89
C PRO A 200 -10.06 1.48 -18.83
N SER A 201 -9.66 2.46 -18.00
CA SER A 201 -8.25 2.59 -17.63
C SER A 201 -7.76 1.31 -16.94
N PRO A 202 -6.50 0.93 -17.09
CA PRO A 202 -5.92 -0.23 -16.43
C PRO A 202 -6.13 -0.18 -14.91
N SER A 203 -6.29 -1.34 -14.29
CA SER A 203 -6.31 -1.46 -12.84
C SER A 203 -4.91 -1.25 -12.28
N LEU A 204 -4.80 -0.38 -11.28
CA LEU A 204 -3.53 0.00 -10.67
C LEU A 204 -3.22 -0.90 -9.47
N GLN A 205 -1.93 -1.07 -9.20
CA GLN A 205 -1.45 -1.85 -8.06
C GLN A 205 -0.34 -1.08 -7.34
N TYR A 206 -0.46 -1.04 -6.03
CA TYR A 206 0.57 -0.56 -5.12
C TYR A 206 1.09 -1.71 -4.28
N VAL A 207 2.42 -1.86 -4.20
CA VAL A 207 3.07 -2.88 -3.37
C VAL A 207 3.99 -2.21 -2.36
N TYR A 208 3.90 -2.67 -1.12
CA TYR A 208 4.71 -2.21 0.00
C TYR A 208 5.61 -3.33 0.51
N CYS A 209 6.93 -3.16 0.34
CA CYS A 209 7.97 -4.04 0.84
C CYS A 209 8.84 -3.25 1.81
N THR A 210 8.59 -3.40 3.11
CA THR A 210 9.43 -2.84 4.15
C THR A 210 10.51 -3.84 4.57
N ASP A 211 11.10 -3.70 5.69
CA ASP A 211 12.19 -4.47 6.32
C ASP A 211 12.38 -5.87 5.77
N THR A 212 13.25 -5.99 4.79
CA THR A 212 13.52 -7.25 4.12
C THR A 212 14.90 -7.28 3.48
N LYS A 213 15.59 -8.39 3.59
CA LYS A 213 16.67 -8.68 2.65
C LYS A 213 16.10 -9.25 1.35
N PRO A 214 16.79 -9.11 0.20
CA PRO A 214 16.36 -9.72 -1.05
C PRO A 214 16.22 -11.25 -0.92
N TRP A 215 15.10 -11.79 -1.39
CA TRP A 215 14.87 -13.23 -1.52
C TRP A 215 13.73 -13.50 -2.52
N THR A 216 13.60 -14.74 -2.96
CA THR A 216 12.65 -15.11 -4.02
C THR A 216 11.19 -15.27 -3.55
N GLY A 217 10.97 -15.36 -2.23
CA GLY A 217 9.65 -15.73 -1.70
C GLY A 217 8.55 -14.68 -1.89
N TYR A 218 8.88 -13.41 -2.22
CA TYR A 218 7.88 -12.37 -2.49
C TYR A 218 7.79 -11.94 -3.96
N GLU A 219 8.60 -12.52 -4.84
CA GLU A 219 8.67 -12.12 -6.25
C GLU A 219 7.30 -12.12 -6.94
N GLN A 220 6.52 -13.19 -6.75
CA GLN A 220 5.17 -13.29 -7.32
C GLN A 220 4.22 -12.19 -6.82
N ALA A 221 4.40 -11.72 -5.58
CA ALA A 221 3.56 -10.68 -5.00
C ALA A 221 3.82 -9.29 -5.60
N ILE A 222 5.05 -9.05 -6.10
CA ILE A 222 5.46 -7.74 -6.62
C ILE A 222 5.48 -7.67 -8.15
N GLU A 223 5.38 -8.80 -8.82
CA GLU A 223 5.47 -8.88 -10.28
C GLU A 223 4.46 -7.94 -10.96
N ASN A 224 4.96 -7.19 -11.97
CA ASN A 224 4.19 -6.23 -12.78
C ASN A 224 3.46 -5.15 -11.97
N ALA A 225 3.88 -4.86 -10.73
CA ALA A 225 3.28 -3.79 -9.94
C ALA A 225 3.42 -2.43 -10.64
N HIS A 226 2.35 -1.61 -10.56
CA HIS A 226 2.38 -0.27 -11.13
C HIS A 226 3.31 0.65 -10.32
N LEU A 227 3.23 0.56 -9.00
CA LEU A 227 4.10 1.25 -8.06
C LEU A 227 4.53 0.30 -6.95
N MET A 228 5.82 0.22 -6.68
CA MET A 228 6.38 -0.52 -5.55
C MET A 228 7.12 0.43 -4.62
N TYR A 229 6.80 0.40 -3.34
CA TYR A 229 7.69 0.88 -2.29
C TYR A 229 8.57 -0.28 -1.84
N HIS A 230 9.87 -0.07 -1.82
CA HIS A 230 10.83 -1.04 -1.27
C HIS A 230 11.78 -0.35 -0.32
N GLU A 231 12.05 -0.96 0.83
CA GLU A 231 13.08 -0.45 1.73
C GLU A 231 14.44 -0.41 1.02
N ALA A 232 15.21 0.61 1.35
CA ALA A 232 16.58 0.82 0.92
C ALA A 232 17.35 1.43 2.07
N THR A 233 17.40 0.70 3.19
CA THR A 233 17.96 1.18 4.45
C THR A 233 19.42 1.58 4.29
N PHE A 234 20.13 0.94 3.35
CA PHE A 234 21.55 1.15 3.13
C PHE A 234 21.90 1.42 1.67
N THR A 235 23.06 2.02 1.43
CA THR A 235 23.73 2.02 0.14
C THR A 235 24.63 0.78 0.01
N GLU A 236 25.11 0.48 -1.20
CA GLU A 236 26.01 -0.65 -1.48
C GLU A 236 27.30 -0.58 -0.64
N GLN A 237 27.77 0.60 -0.28
CA GLN A 237 28.90 0.80 0.65
C GLN A 237 28.67 0.07 1.98
N HIS A 238 27.43 -0.12 2.40
CA HIS A 238 27.05 -0.81 3.63
C HIS A 238 26.34 -2.15 3.39
N ALA A 239 26.53 -2.80 2.22
CA ALA A 239 25.88 -4.07 1.85
C ALA A 239 26.09 -5.19 2.90
N SER A 240 27.29 -5.27 3.48
CA SER A 240 27.56 -6.23 4.55
C SER A 240 26.67 -5.99 5.79
N ARG A 241 26.45 -4.74 6.15
CA ARG A 241 25.56 -4.36 7.26
C ARG A 241 24.10 -4.65 6.90
N ALA A 242 23.66 -4.32 5.69
CA ALA A 242 22.32 -4.65 5.19
C ALA A 242 22.05 -6.16 5.35
N LYS A 243 22.95 -7.00 4.87
CA LYS A 243 22.85 -8.45 5.02
C LYS A 243 22.75 -8.92 6.48
N GLN A 244 23.58 -8.38 7.37
CA GLN A 244 23.61 -8.74 8.80
C GLN A 244 22.32 -8.33 9.53
N THR A 245 21.73 -7.19 9.14
CA THR A 245 20.53 -6.63 9.75
C THR A 245 19.24 -7.04 9.04
N TYR A 246 19.31 -7.85 7.98
CA TYR A 246 18.20 -8.31 7.17
C TYR A 246 17.45 -7.16 6.47
N HIS A 247 18.22 -6.22 5.92
CA HIS A 247 17.76 -5.11 5.11
C HIS A 247 18.32 -5.18 3.70
N SER A 248 17.87 -4.27 2.85
CA SER A 248 18.30 -4.13 1.47
C SER A 248 19.18 -2.89 1.26
N THR A 249 19.98 -2.92 0.20
CA THR A 249 20.60 -1.71 -0.37
C THR A 249 19.70 -1.10 -1.44
N ALA A 250 19.94 0.18 -1.77
CA ALA A 250 19.22 0.87 -2.84
C ALA A 250 19.38 0.16 -4.19
N LYS A 251 20.57 -0.35 -4.48
CA LYS A 251 20.87 -1.19 -5.63
C LYS A 251 19.98 -2.44 -5.67
N GLN A 252 19.91 -3.19 -4.55
CA GLN A 252 19.13 -4.42 -4.47
C GLN A 252 17.63 -4.18 -4.66
N ALA A 253 17.10 -3.07 -4.11
CA ALA A 253 15.73 -2.66 -4.34
C ALA A 253 15.45 -2.38 -5.83
N ALA A 254 16.37 -1.68 -6.50
CA ALA A 254 16.28 -1.35 -7.92
C ALA A 254 16.40 -2.59 -8.82
N GLU A 255 17.33 -3.50 -8.53
CA GLU A 255 17.49 -4.77 -9.25
C GLU A 255 16.24 -5.65 -9.13
N MET A 256 15.59 -5.66 -7.94
CA MET A 256 14.33 -6.36 -7.73
C MET A 256 13.21 -5.74 -8.56
N ALA A 257 13.08 -4.42 -8.58
CA ALA A 257 12.10 -3.71 -9.40
C ALA A 257 12.25 -4.02 -10.89
N GLN A 258 13.49 -4.01 -11.40
CA GLN A 258 13.81 -4.33 -12.79
C GLN A 258 13.46 -5.78 -13.12
N LYS A 259 13.87 -6.72 -12.27
CA LYS A 259 13.62 -8.16 -12.45
C LYS A 259 12.12 -8.46 -12.51
N MET A 260 11.33 -7.83 -11.64
CA MET A 260 9.89 -8.06 -11.51
C MET A 260 9.05 -7.17 -12.43
N LYS A 261 9.65 -6.41 -13.33
CA LYS A 261 8.95 -5.54 -14.30
C LYS A 261 8.01 -4.55 -13.62
N VAL A 262 8.39 -4.06 -12.44
CA VAL A 262 7.70 -2.98 -11.76
C VAL A 262 7.76 -1.72 -12.63
N LYS A 263 6.72 -0.89 -12.63
CA LYS A 263 6.71 0.32 -13.47
C LYS A 263 7.41 1.50 -12.79
N HIS A 264 7.16 1.69 -11.49
CA HIS A 264 7.76 2.76 -10.70
C HIS A 264 8.20 2.22 -9.34
N LEU A 265 9.34 2.68 -8.85
CA LEU A 265 9.91 2.30 -7.56
C LEU A 265 10.02 3.52 -6.65
N ILE A 266 9.49 3.41 -5.44
CA ILE A 266 9.81 4.31 -4.33
C ILE A 266 10.82 3.58 -3.44
N ILE A 267 11.96 4.20 -3.19
CA ILE A 267 12.91 3.73 -2.17
C ILE A 267 12.74 4.54 -0.89
N GLY A 268 12.78 3.90 0.26
CA GLY A 268 12.62 4.55 1.57
C GLY A 268 13.18 3.74 2.71
N HIS A 269 12.73 4.02 3.95
CA HIS A 269 13.24 3.38 5.16
C HIS A 269 14.74 3.64 5.32
N PHE A 270 15.16 4.91 5.17
CA PHE A 270 16.56 5.29 5.17
C PHE A 270 17.15 5.28 6.58
N SER A 271 18.30 4.63 6.76
CA SER A 271 19.04 4.67 8.03
C SER A 271 19.38 6.11 8.43
N SER A 272 19.27 6.41 9.72
CA SER A 272 19.63 7.72 10.31
C SER A 272 21.09 8.15 10.09
N ARG A 273 21.96 7.23 9.67
CA ARG A 273 23.36 7.51 9.31
C ARG A 273 23.49 8.37 8.05
N TYR A 274 22.45 8.45 7.21
CA TYR A 274 22.47 9.22 5.97
C TYR A 274 21.68 10.52 6.16
N GLU A 275 22.33 11.63 5.97
CA GLU A 275 21.72 12.95 6.06
C GLU A 275 20.74 13.23 4.91
N SER A 276 21.03 12.69 3.73
CA SER A 276 20.17 12.78 2.55
C SER A 276 19.95 11.42 1.89
N SER A 277 18.95 11.31 1.03
CA SER A 277 18.67 10.13 0.21
C SER A 277 19.36 10.16 -1.16
N GLU A 278 20.17 11.17 -1.44
CA GLU A 278 20.76 11.40 -2.76
C GLU A 278 21.62 10.23 -3.23
N GLN A 279 22.52 9.70 -2.37
CA GLN A 279 23.32 8.54 -2.71
C GLN A 279 22.49 7.30 -3.02
N HIS A 280 21.41 7.05 -2.26
CA HIS A 280 20.49 5.96 -2.53
C HIS A 280 19.82 6.12 -3.90
N LEU A 281 19.39 7.35 -4.22
CA LEU A 281 18.74 7.65 -5.48
C LEU A 281 19.68 7.45 -6.68
N ILE A 282 20.93 7.93 -6.58
CA ILE A 282 21.96 7.74 -7.62
C ILE A 282 22.22 6.24 -7.83
N GLU A 283 22.42 5.50 -6.75
CA GLU A 283 22.68 4.06 -6.79
C GLU A 283 21.49 3.29 -7.40
N ALA A 284 20.27 3.58 -6.97
CA ALA A 284 19.10 2.90 -7.50
C ALA A 284 18.87 3.22 -8.99
N LYS A 285 19.02 4.48 -9.40
CA LYS A 285 18.84 4.90 -10.80
C LYS A 285 19.84 4.29 -11.77
N ALA A 286 20.99 3.85 -11.30
CA ALA A 286 21.96 3.11 -12.12
C ALA A 286 21.43 1.71 -12.56
N HIS A 287 20.40 1.18 -11.86
CA HIS A 287 19.84 -0.15 -12.11
C HIS A 287 18.35 -0.12 -12.51
N PHE A 288 17.64 0.95 -12.18
CA PHE A 288 16.23 1.13 -12.54
C PHE A 288 15.93 2.63 -12.68
N GLU A 289 15.46 3.08 -13.84
CA GLU A 289 15.34 4.51 -14.14
C GLU A 289 14.22 5.20 -13.34
N GLN A 290 13.06 4.55 -13.21
CA GLN A 290 11.84 5.13 -12.66
C GLN A 290 11.82 5.07 -11.12
N VAL A 291 12.80 5.70 -10.47
CA VAL A 291 12.99 5.70 -9.02
C VAL A 291 12.63 7.05 -8.41
N ILE A 292 11.90 6.99 -7.31
CA ILE A 292 11.54 8.12 -6.45
C ILE A 292 12.15 7.85 -5.06
N ALA A 293 12.86 8.80 -4.47
CA ALA A 293 13.25 8.74 -3.06
C ALA A 293 12.07 9.22 -2.20
N ALA A 294 11.73 8.44 -1.16
CA ALA A 294 10.64 8.78 -0.25
C ALA A 294 11.00 10.00 0.60
N GLU A 295 10.06 10.95 0.67
CA GLU A 295 10.14 12.12 1.55
C GLU A 295 8.87 12.23 2.38
N ASP A 296 9.01 12.65 3.65
CA ASP A 296 7.87 12.82 4.55
C ASP A 296 6.91 13.90 4.02
N GLY A 297 5.65 13.53 3.83
CA GLY A 297 4.61 14.40 3.25
C GLY A 297 4.46 14.33 1.74
N GLN A 298 5.28 13.55 1.06
CA GLN A 298 5.19 13.37 -0.38
C GLN A 298 3.93 12.59 -0.76
N TRP A 299 3.14 13.16 -1.66
CA TRP A 299 2.01 12.50 -2.29
C TRP A 299 2.37 11.97 -3.66
N ILE A 300 2.09 10.71 -3.92
CA ILE A 300 2.26 10.05 -5.22
C ILE A 300 0.87 9.60 -5.70
N ASP A 301 0.42 10.18 -6.80
CA ASP A 301 -0.83 9.84 -7.47
C ASP A 301 -0.52 8.82 -8.56
N LEU A 302 -0.96 7.58 -8.37
CA LEU A 302 -0.67 6.48 -9.30
C LEU A 302 -1.28 6.71 -10.68
N GLU A 303 -2.42 7.43 -10.76
CA GLU A 303 -3.07 7.73 -12.04
C GLU A 303 -2.27 8.70 -12.91
N LYS A 304 -1.37 9.49 -12.28
CA LYS A 304 -0.51 10.47 -12.96
C LYS A 304 0.88 9.95 -13.28
N LEU A 305 1.24 8.78 -12.76
CA LEU A 305 2.50 8.16 -13.13
C LEU A 305 2.45 7.71 -14.60
N PRO A 306 3.49 7.97 -15.40
CA PRO A 306 3.48 7.58 -16.80
C PRO A 306 3.38 6.06 -16.96
N TYR A 307 2.61 5.64 -17.98
CA TYR A 307 2.55 4.24 -18.42
C TYR A 307 3.63 4.02 -19.48
N PHE A 308 4.53 3.08 -19.23
CA PHE A 308 5.57 2.66 -20.18
C PHE A 308 5.32 1.25 -20.68
#